data_81b2e4d2372598d3af75f6dc81a5a0e4
#
_entry.id   81b2e4d2372598d3af75f6dc81a5a0e4
#
_cell.length_a   1.000
_cell.length_b   1.000
_cell.length_c   1.000
_cell.angle_alpha   90.00
_cell.angle_beta   90.00
_cell.angle_gamma   90.00
#
_symmetry.space_group_name_H-M   'P 1'
#
loop_
_entity.id
_entity.type
_entity.pdbx_description
1 polymer ?
#
loop_
_entity_poly.entity_id
_entity_poly.type
_entity_poly.pdbx_seq_one_letter_code
_entity_poly.pdbx_strand_id
1 'polypeptide(L)'
;MKDWSFEGFASEFDSHVREQLPWYELVTESVAYIARNYLPQYGIIYDIGCSTGNMSKALFPLVDERMGTILALDSDESMVKAYQHNIIRSRVGVLHARAEDFDYDDFDVGVVFLTAMFLPVQSQHVFIDNLYNKLKEGGAIIIVDKSCEEDGYFSTVMKRLTMYWKLKNGAHAEDIINKELSLSGVQRPLDADLLRCFGAKQFFQLGEFKGWVIEK
;
A
#
# COMPACT_ATOMS: atom_id res chain seq x y z
N MET A 1 -5.18 -0.49 -26.99
CA MET A 1 -4.44 -0.67 -25.73
C MET A 1 -5.31 -1.53 -24.82
N LYS A 2 -4.79 -2.59 -24.21
CA LYS A 2 -5.55 -3.36 -23.24
C LYS A 2 -5.61 -2.54 -21.95
N ASP A 3 -6.78 -2.36 -21.37
CA ASP A 3 -6.91 -1.67 -20.09
C ASP A 3 -6.13 -2.45 -19.02
N TRP A 4 -5.44 -1.72 -18.14
CA TRP A 4 -4.72 -2.33 -17.04
C TRP A 4 -5.69 -3.05 -16.11
N SER A 5 -5.43 -4.32 -15.83
CA SER A 5 -6.13 -5.06 -14.78
C SER A 5 -5.15 -5.99 -14.07
N PHE A 6 -5.44 -6.33 -12.83
CA PHE A 6 -4.68 -7.32 -12.06
C PHE A 6 -5.09 -8.76 -12.42
N GLU A 7 -6.15 -8.94 -13.20
CA GLU A 7 -6.70 -10.24 -13.56
C GLU A 7 -5.66 -11.13 -14.26
N GLY A 8 -5.40 -12.30 -13.70
CA GLY A 8 -4.39 -13.24 -14.18
C GLY A 8 -2.94 -12.92 -13.83
N PHE A 9 -2.67 -11.81 -13.13
CA PHE A 9 -1.31 -11.36 -12.79
C PHE A 9 -0.83 -11.86 -11.42
N ALA A 10 -1.72 -12.45 -10.61
CA ALA A 10 -1.42 -12.82 -9.23
C ALA A 10 -0.22 -13.78 -9.06
N SER A 11 0.02 -14.70 -10.02
CA SER A 11 1.16 -15.64 -9.96
C SER A 11 2.53 -14.99 -10.21
N GLU A 12 2.56 -13.88 -10.94
CA GLU A 12 3.79 -13.16 -11.29
C GLU A 12 3.99 -11.88 -10.47
N PHE A 13 2.97 -11.51 -9.69
CA PHE A 13 2.95 -10.23 -8.97
C PHE A 13 4.18 -10.04 -8.08
N ASP A 14 4.55 -11.05 -7.31
CA ASP A 14 5.62 -10.98 -6.32
C ASP A 14 7.00 -10.76 -6.95
N SER A 15 7.31 -11.42 -8.06
CA SER A 15 8.55 -11.20 -8.80
C SER A 15 8.55 -9.84 -9.48
N HIS A 16 7.43 -9.50 -10.13
CA HIS A 16 7.31 -8.25 -10.86
C HIS A 16 7.43 -7.00 -9.96
N VAL A 17 6.78 -7.00 -8.78
CA VAL A 17 6.87 -5.84 -7.88
C VAL A 17 8.30 -5.62 -7.38
N ARG A 18 9.06 -6.69 -7.12
CA ARG A 18 10.46 -6.61 -6.70
C ARG A 18 11.40 -6.12 -7.81
N GLU A 19 11.14 -6.51 -9.05
CA GLU A 19 11.86 -5.97 -10.22
C GLU A 19 11.62 -4.48 -10.41
N GLN A 20 10.36 -4.05 -10.29
CA GLN A 20 9.97 -2.66 -10.52
C GLN A 20 10.35 -1.72 -9.38
N LEU A 21 10.43 -2.23 -8.14
CA LEU A 21 10.60 -1.45 -6.92
C LEU A 21 11.72 -2.05 -6.05
N PRO A 22 13.00 -1.69 -6.30
CA PRO A 22 14.15 -2.28 -5.58
C PRO A 22 14.15 -1.99 -4.07
N TRP A 23 13.34 -1.05 -3.62
CA TRP A 23 13.14 -0.71 -2.21
C TRP A 23 12.00 -1.52 -1.53
N TYR A 24 11.27 -2.33 -2.29
CA TYR A 24 10.03 -2.98 -1.84
C TYR A 24 10.19 -3.76 -0.54
N GLU A 25 11.19 -4.65 -0.45
CA GLU A 25 11.44 -5.45 0.75
C GLU A 25 11.80 -4.57 1.94
N LEU A 26 12.77 -3.65 1.75
CA LEU A 26 13.22 -2.74 2.82
C LEU A 26 12.06 -1.94 3.40
N VAL A 27 11.17 -1.43 2.55
CA VAL A 27 10.05 -0.60 3.01
C VAL A 27 8.95 -1.46 3.61
N THR A 28 8.70 -2.67 3.09
CA THR A 28 7.77 -3.64 3.68
C THR A 28 8.18 -3.99 5.12
N GLU A 29 9.46 -4.31 5.35
CA GLU A 29 10.00 -4.57 6.69
C GLU A 29 9.94 -3.34 7.59
N SER A 30 10.21 -2.14 7.03
CA SER A 30 10.12 -0.88 7.77
C SER A 30 8.69 -0.60 8.23
N VAL A 31 7.70 -0.83 7.39
CA VAL A 31 6.27 -0.70 7.74
C VAL A 31 5.90 -1.66 8.86
N ALA A 32 6.32 -2.93 8.77
CA ALA A 32 6.07 -3.91 9.83
C ALA A 32 6.73 -3.50 11.17
N TYR A 33 7.96 -2.93 11.11
CA TYR A 33 8.62 -2.41 12.30
C TYR A 33 7.93 -1.17 12.88
N ILE A 34 7.46 -0.25 12.05
CA ILE A 34 6.69 0.93 12.49
C ILE A 34 5.39 0.47 13.15
N ALA A 35 4.65 -0.45 12.52
CA ALA A 35 3.40 -1.01 13.07
C ALA A 35 3.57 -1.60 14.49
N ARG A 36 4.74 -2.14 14.79
CA ARG A 36 5.09 -2.68 16.10
C ARG A 36 4.94 -1.67 17.25
N ASN A 37 5.12 -0.39 16.96
CA ASN A 37 5.05 0.67 17.98
C ASN A 37 3.62 1.08 18.32
N TYR A 38 2.65 0.67 17.50
CA TYR A 38 1.25 1.10 17.61
C TYR A 38 0.28 -0.06 17.87
N LEU A 39 0.70 -1.32 17.63
CA LEU A 39 -0.17 -2.47 17.84
C LEU A 39 -0.15 -2.92 19.31
N PRO A 40 -1.25 -2.78 20.08
CA PRO A 40 -1.34 -3.31 21.43
C PRO A 40 -1.54 -4.83 21.45
N GLN A 41 -1.57 -5.42 22.66
CA GLN A 41 -2.01 -6.81 22.84
C GLN A 41 -3.45 -6.98 22.36
N TYR A 42 -3.71 -8.03 21.57
CA TYR A 42 -4.99 -8.33 20.93
C TYR A 42 -5.46 -7.24 19.93
N GLY A 43 -4.53 -6.41 19.46
CA GLY A 43 -4.83 -5.33 18.52
C GLY A 43 -5.26 -5.83 17.14
N ILE A 44 -5.90 -4.97 16.40
CA ILE A 44 -6.42 -5.22 15.05
C ILE A 44 -5.59 -4.43 14.03
N ILE A 45 -5.13 -5.13 13.00
CA ILE A 45 -4.48 -4.55 11.83
C ILE A 45 -5.40 -4.70 10.62
N TYR A 46 -5.62 -3.63 9.88
CA TYR A 46 -6.12 -3.71 8.51
C TYR A 46 -4.96 -3.66 7.50
N ASP A 47 -4.86 -4.68 6.62
CA ASP A 47 -3.97 -4.73 5.45
C ASP A 47 -4.81 -4.42 4.21
N ILE A 48 -4.76 -3.16 3.75
CA ILE A 48 -5.70 -2.58 2.79
C ILE A 48 -5.07 -2.58 1.38
N GLY A 49 -5.69 -3.30 0.44
CA GLY A 49 -5.09 -3.63 -0.86
C GLY A 49 -4.01 -4.69 -0.71
N CYS A 50 -4.35 -5.77 -0.01
CA CYS A 50 -3.41 -6.77 0.47
C CYS A 50 -2.76 -7.64 -0.63
N SER A 51 -3.28 -7.60 -1.86
CA SER A 51 -2.77 -8.37 -2.99
C SER A 51 -2.56 -9.86 -2.63
N THR A 52 -1.39 -10.44 -2.92
CA THR A 52 -1.03 -11.83 -2.63
C THR A 52 -0.62 -12.08 -1.17
N GLY A 53 -0.63 -11.03 -0.31
CA GLY A 53 -0.41 -11.11 1.13
C GLY A 53 1.03 -10.84 1.59
N ASN A 54 1.86 -10.17 0.81
CA ASN A 54 3.25 -9.90 1.19
C ASN A 54 3.38 -9.03 2.44
N MET A 55 2.55 -7.97 2.55
CA MET A 55 2.54 -7.12 3.74
C MET A 55 2.03 -7.88 4.96
N SER A 56 0.96 -8.64 4.84
CA SER A 56 0.47 -9.50 5.92
C SER A 56 1.54 -10.47 6.41
N LYS A 57 2.32 -11.09 5.49
CA LYS A 57 3.44 -11.99 5.87
C LYS A 57 4.51 -11.26 6.69
N ALA A 58 4.86 -10.04 6.35
CA ALA A 58 5.81 -9.22 7.10
C ALA A 58 5.29 -8.86 8.50
N LEU A 59 3.98 -8.76 8.67
CA LEU A 59 3.32 -8.45 9.94
C LEU A 59 3.13 -9.69 10.85
N PHE A 60 3.30 -10.92 10.36
CA PHE A 60 3.07 -12.15 11.16
C PHE A 60 3.85 -12.19 12.47
N PRO A 61 5.17 -11.91 12.53
CA PRO A 61 5.90 -11.94 13.79
C PRO A 61 5.30 -11.01 14.85
N LEU A 62 4.84 -9.83 14.42
CA LEU A 62 4.19 -8.88 15.31
C LEU A 62 2.84 -9.38 15.81
N VAL A 63 2.02 -9.91 14.89
CA VAL A 63 0.69 -10.46 15.23
C VAL A 63 0.80 -11.65 16.17
N ASP A 64 1.78 -12.52 15.96
CA ASP A 64 2.02 -13.66 16.85
C ASP A 64 2.44 -13.19 18.26
N GLU A 65 3.37 -12.22 18.34
CA GLU A 65 3.83 -11.67 19.62
C GLU A 65 2.71 -10.97 20.40
N ARG A 66 1.87 -10.21 19.70
CA ARG A 66 0.78 -9.42 20.30
C ARG A 66 -0.54 -10.17 20.41
N MET A 67 -0.62 -11.41 19.93
CA MET A 67 -1.87 -12.17 19.79
C MET A 67 -2.94 -11.36 19.02
N GLY A 68 -2.48 -10.52 18.06
CA GLY A 68 -3.32 -9.62 17.28
C GLY A 68 -4.09 -10.35 16.18
N THR A 69 -4.82 -9.57 15.39
CA THR A 69 -5.58 -10.04 14.22
C THR A 69 -5.27 -9.20 13.00
N ILE A 70 -5.13 -9.82 11.84
CA ILE A 70 -5.08 -9.15 10.54
C ILE A 70 -6.40 -9.35 9.83
N LEU A 71 -7.01 -8.23 9.42
CA LEU A 71 -8.13 -8.17 8.50
C LEU A 71 -7.64 -7.57 7.19
N ALA A 72 -7.44 -8.42 6.19
CA ALA A 72 -6.95 -8.01 4.89
C ALA A 72 -8.12 -7.80 3.93
N LEU A 73 -7.97 -6.88 2.99
CA LEU A 73 -8.96 -6.69 1.92
C LEU A 73 -8.30 -6.32 0.60
N ASP A 74 -8.90 -6.79 -0.50
CA ASP A 74 -8.51 -6.43 -1.85
C ASP A 74 -9.76 -6.39 -2.75
N SER A 75 -9.75 -5.51 -3.74
CA SER A 75 -10.85 -5.36 -4.70
C SER A 75 -10.78 -6.34 -5.87
N ASP A 76 -9.66 -7.04 -6.03
CA ASP A 76 -9.46 -8.04 -7.08
C ASP A 76 -9.65 -9.46 -6.53
N GLU A 77 -10.65 -10.17 -7.05
CA GLU A 77 -10.98 -11.52 -6.60
C GLU A 77 -9.83 -12.52 -6.81
N SER A 78 -9.02 -12.34 -7.86
CA SER A 78 -7.88 -13.22 -8.13
C SER A 78 -6.77 -13.05 -7.10
N MET A 79 -6.55 -11.82 -6.63
CA MET A 79 -5.63 -11.52 -5.54
C MET A 79 -6.11 -12.11 -4.22
N VAL A 80 -7.41 -11.98 -3.90
CA VAL A 80 -8.01 -12.60 -2.71
C VAL A 80 -7.84 -14.12 -2.71
N LYS A 81 -8.08 -14.77 -3.86
CA LYS A 81 -7.85 -16.22 -4.00
C LYS A 81 -6.38 -16.61 -3.81
N ALA A 82 -5.46 -15.83 -4.39
CA ALA A 82 -4.03 -16.03 -4.20
C ALA A 82 -3.62 -15.83 -2.74
N TYR A 83 -4.14 -14.81 -2.08
CA TYR A 83 -3.93 -14.57 -0.65
C TYR A 83 -4.38 -15.76 0.19
N GLN A 84 -5.62 -16.26 -0.02
CA GLN A 84 -6.16 -17.43 0.68
C GLN A 84 -5.32 -18.71 0.48
N HIS A 85 -4.76 -18.87 -0.73
CA HIS A 85 -3.85 -19.98 -1.02
C HIS A 85 -2.50 -19.82 -0.31
N ASN A 86 -1.96 -18.60 -0.27
CA ASN A 86 -0.65 -18.30 0.28
C ASN A 86 -0.62 -18.24 1.81
N ILE A 87 -1.77 -17.94 2.43
CA ILE A 87 -1.86 -17.65 3.86
C ILE A 87 -3.00 -18.47 4.50
N ILE A 88 -2.60 -19.47 5.27
CA ILE A 88 -3.51 -20.29 6.08
C ILE A 88 -3.08 -20.13 7.54
N ARG A 89 -3.67 -19.16 8.24
CA ARG A 89 -3.35 -18.86 9.65
C ARG A 89 -4.60 -18.50 10.43
N SER A 90 -4.63 -18.91 11.71
CA SER A 90 -5.60 -18.39 12.66
C SER A 90 -5.36 -16.88 12.87
N ARG A 91 -6.39 -16.09 13.12
CA ARG A 91 -6.34 -14.64 13.32
C ARG A 91 -5.93 -13.82 12.08
N VAL A 92 -5.98 -14.41 10.90
CA VAL A 92 -5.76 -13.73 9.64
C VAL A 92 -6.94 -14.04 8.74
N GLY A 93 -7.66 -13.00 8.34
CA GLY A 93 -8.78 -13.08 7.40
C GLY A 93 -8.57 -12.20 6.20
N VAL A 94 -9.14 -12.57 5.05
CA VAL A 94 -9.16 -11.73 3.84
C VAL A 94 -10.57 -11.64 3.28
N LEU A 95 -10.92 -10.43 2.82
CA LEU A 95 -12.21 -10.10 2.25
C LEU A 95 -12.03 -9.55 0.84
N HIS A 96 -12.94 -9.94 -0.06
CA HIS A 96 -13.07 -9.31 -1.37
C HIS A 96 -13.93 -8.05 -1.21
N ALA A 97 -13.31 -6.88 -1.16
CA ALA A 97 -13.98 -5.60 -0.94
C ALA A 97 -13.16 -4.44 -1.51
N ARG A 98 -13.88 -3.38 -1.91
CA ARG A 98 -13.26 -2.11 -2.30
C ARG A 98 -12.94 -1.31 -1.04
N ALA A 99 -11.72 -0.78 -0.96
CA ALA A 99 -11.23 -0.06 0.21
C ALA A 99 -12.06 1.20 0.53
N GLU A 100 -12.48 1.93 -0.48
CA GLU A 100 -13.23 3.18 -0.35
C GLU A 100 -14.70 2.98 0.05
N ASP A 101 -15.25 1.78 -0.16
CA ASP A 101 -16.66 1.45 0.11
C ASP A 101 -16.82 0.55 1.36
N PHE A 102 -15.71 0.12 1.97
CA PHE A 102 -15.72 -0.82 3.10
C PHE A 102 -16.08 -0.11 4.41
N ASP A 103 -16.96 -0.71 5.19
CA ASP A 103 -17.32 -0.24 6.54
C ASP A 103 -16.35 -0.84 7.56
N TYR A 104 -15.32 -0.09 7.90
CA TYR A 104 -14.28 -0.51 8.83
C TYR A 104 -14.79 -0.53 10.27
N ASP A 105 -14.46 -1.56 11.03
CA ASP A 105 -14.53 -1.53 12.47
C ASP A 105 -13.39 -0.71 13.06
N ASP A 106 -13.45 -0.36 14.36
CA ASP A 106 -12.37 0.34 15.06
C ASP A 106 -11.11 -0.53 15.08
N PHE A 107 -9.96 0.04 14.72
CA PHE A 107 -8.69 -0.68 14.60
C PHE A 107 -7.52 0.09 15.21
N ASP A 108 -6.42 -0.62 15.43
CA ASP A 108 -5.21 -0.07 16.04
C ASP A 108 -4.16 0.32 14.99
N VAL A 109 -4.04 -0.46 13.90
CA VAL A 109 -3.08 -0.17 12.81
C VAL A 109 -3.76 -0.37 11.45
N GLY A 110 -3.69 0.64 10.59
CA GLY A 110 -4.06 0.53 9.18
C GLY A 110 -2.80 0.57 8.30
N VAL A 111 -2.66 -0.37 7.37
CA VAL A 111 -1.59 -0.34 6.37
C VAL A 111 -2.19 -0.20 4.99
N VAL A 112 -1.78 0.83 4.26
CA VAL A 112 -2.15 1.12 2.88
C VAL A 112 -0.87 1.12 2.05
N PHE A 113 -0.60 0.00 1.36
CA PHE A 113 0.68 -0.20 0.69
C PHE A 113 0.48 -0.33 -0.83
N LEU A 114 0.85 0.69 -1.59
CA LEU A 114 0.70 0.79 -3.05
C LEU A 114 -0.76 0.61 -3.52
N THR A 115 -1.70 1.20 -2.81
CA THR A 115 -3.14 0.96 -2.99
C THR A 115 -3.92 2.23 -3.28
N ALA A 116 -3.73 3.29 -2.48
CA ALA A 116 -4.57 4.48 -2.57
C ALA A 116 -4.43 5.24 -3.90
N MET A 117 -3.29 5.10 -4.59
CA MET A 117 -3.10 5.64 -5.93
C MET A 117 -4.03 5.04 -7.00
N PHE A 118 -4.69 3.93 -6.72
CA PHE A 118 -5.68 3.30 -7.61
C PHE A 118 -7.12 3.74 -7.31
N LEU A 119 -7.34 4.43 -6.21
CA LEU A 119 -8.66 4.99 -5.88
C LEU A 119 -8.97 6.21 -6.76
N PRO A 120 -10.25 6.45 -7.09
CA PRO A 120 -10.68 7.70 -7.70
C PRO A 120 -10.23 8.90 -6.85
N VAL A 121 -9.74 9.98 -7.48
CA VAL A 121 -9.23 11.16 -6.76
C VAL A 121 -10.23 11.72 -5.74
N GLN A 122 -11.51 11.79 -6.14
CA GLN A 122 -12.58 12.26 -5.26
C GLN A 122 -12.82 11.35 -4.05
N SER A 123 -12.42 10.08 -4.12
CA SER A 123 -12.60 9.11 -3.03
C SER A 123 -11.40 9.07 -2.09
N GLN A 124 -10.22 9.54 -2.51
CA GLN A 124 -8.98 9.46 -1.71
C GLN A 124 -9.14 10.19 -0.37
N HIS A 125 -9.70 11.41 -0.37
CA HIS A 125 -9.91 12.17 0.86
C HIS A 125 -10.88 11.45 1.82
N VAL A 126 -12.05 11.05 1.29
CA VAL A 126 -13.08 10.37 2.09
C VAL A 126 -12.56 9.04 2.64
N PHE A 127 -11.76 8.32 1.87
CA PHE A 127 -11.13 7.08 2.29
C PHE A 127 -10.19 7.30 3.48
N ILE A 128 -9.27 8.28 3.40
CA ILE A 128 -8.35 8.59 4.51
C ILE A 128 -9.11 9.10 5.73
N ASP A 129 -10.14 9.93 5.55
CA ASP A 129 -10.98 10.43 6.63
C ASP A 129 -11.73 9.28 7.34
N ASN A 130 -12.30 8.34 6.59
CA ASN A 130 -12.96 7.16 7.15
C ASN A 130 -11.99 6.30 7.96
N LEU A 131 -10.78 6.06 7.44
CA LEU A 131 -9.75 5.33 8.18
C LEU A 131 -9.35 6.07 9.47
N TYR A 132 -9.15 7.39 9.40
CA TYR A 132 -8.78 8.19 10.57
C TYR A 132 -9.88 8.19 11.64
N ASN A 133 -11.14 8.25 11.25
CA ASN A 133 -12.27 8.21 12.17
C ASN A 133 -12.35 6.86 12.91
N LYS A 134 -12.02 5.75 12.25
CA LYS A 134 -12.02 4.39 12.81
C LYS A 134 -10.72 4.00 13.52
N LEU A 135 -9.66 4.80 13.35
CA LEU A 135 -8.41 4.59 14.06
C LEU A 135 -8.62 4.87 15.55
N LYS A 136 -8.21 3.96 16.42
CA LYS A 136 -8.23 4.13 17.87
C LYS A 136 -7.14 5.10 18.32
N GLU A 137 -7.38 5.73 19.50
CA GLU A 137 -6.35 6.52 20.18
C GLU A 137 -5.08 5.70 20.45
N GLY A 138 -3.92 6.27 20.15
CA GLY A 138 -2.63 5.59 20.22
C GLY A 138 -2.33 4.68 19.02
N GLY A 139 -3.21 4.61 18.03
CA GLY A 139 -3.04 3.85 16.80
C GLY A 139 -2.34 4.63 15.68
N ALA A 140 -2.10 3.97 14.55
CA ALA A 140 -1.51 4.60 13.37
C ALA A 140 -2.04 4.05 12.04
N ILE A 141 -2.11 4.93 11.03
CA ILE A 141 -2.25 4.57 9.62
C ILE A 141 -0.89 4.76 8.95
N ILE A 142 -0.38 3.70 8.33
CA ILE A 142 0.90 3.70 7.63
C ILE A 142 0.60 3.59 6.13
N ILE A 143 0.99 4.61 5.37
CA ILE A 143 0.70 4.70 3.94
C ILE A 143 2.03 4.70 3.19
N VAL A 144 2.20 3.80 2.22
CA VAL A 144 3.30 3.82 1.26
C VAL A 144 2.70 3.84 -0.13
N ASP A 145 2.88 4.94 -0.84
CA ASP A 145 2.22 5.08 -2.13
C ASP A 145 2.97 6.03 -3.07
N LYS A 146 2.56 6.05 -4.34
CA LYS A 146 3.02 7.06 -5.29
C LYS A 146 2.38 8.39 -4.94
N SER A 147 3.19 9.44 -4.81
CA SER A 147 2.75 10.76 -4.41
C SER A 147 3.17 11.81 -5.44
N CYS A 148 2.31 12.79 -5.67
CA CYS A 148 2.66 13.94 -6.47
C CYS A 148 3.71 14.80 -5.76
N GLU A 149 4.69 15.30 -6.53
CA GLU A 149 5.56 16.39 -6.13
C GLU A 149 4.99 17.68 -6.73
N GLU A 150 4.89 18.72 -5.91
CA GLU A 150 4.38 20.01 -6.35
C GLU A 150 5.44 20.86 -7.06
N ASP A 151 6.73 20.56 -6.83
CA ASP A 151 7.84 21.44 -7.17
C ASP A 151 8.45 21.15 -8.56
N GLY A 152 7.94 21.82 -9.59
CA GLY A 152 8.57 22.08 -10.88
C GLY A 152 9.59 21.04 -11.39
N TYR A 153 10.86 21.43 -11.47
CA TYR A 153 11.92 20.57 -11.98
C TYR A 153 12.24 19.37 -11.06
N PHE A 154 12.04 19.52 -9.75
CA PHE A 154 12.27 18.42 -8.80
C PHE A 154 11.34 17.24 -9.05
N SER A 155 10.07 17.47 -9.39
CA SER A 155 9.14 16.42 -9.81
C SER A 155 9.69 15.62 -11.00
N THR A 156 10.24 16.33 -12.00
CA THR A 156 10.90 15.69 -13.15
C THR A 156 12.11 14.84 -12.74
N VAL A 157 12.89 15.31 -11.78
CA VAL A 157 14.06 14.56 -11.26
C VAL A 157 13.60 13.29 -10.54
N MET A 158 12.56 13.36 -9.70
CA MET A 158 12.02 12.19 -8.98
C MET A 158 11.44 11.15 -9.93
N LYS A 159 10.73 11.58 -10.97
CA LYS A 159 10.24 10.68 -12.01
C LYS A 159 11.39 9.98 -12.76
N ARG A 160 12.43 10.73 -13.13
CA ARG A 160 13.63 10.16 -13.78
C ARG A 160 14.36 9.19 -12.86
N LEU A 161 14.42 9.48 -11.54
CA LEU A 161 15.01 8.57 -10.54
C LEU A 161 14.24 7.26 -10.47
N THR A 162 12.92 7.30 -10.46
CA THR A 162 12.07 6.09 -10.52
C THR A 162 12.39 5.26 -11.77
N MET A 163 12.44 5.88 -12.95
CA MET A 163 12.77 5.19 -14.20
C MET A 163 14.19 4.61 -14.21
N TYR A 164 15.16 5.37 -13.69
CA TYR A 164 16.56 4.91 -13.57
C TYR A 164 16.66 3.63 -12.73
N TRP A 165 15.99 3.57 -11.59
CA TRP A 165 16.03 2.39 -10.74
C TRP A 165 15.33 1.19 -11.33
N LYS A 166 14.20 1.37 -12.04
CA LYS A 166 13.55 0.29 -12.79
C LYS A 166 14.49 -0.32 -13.83
N LEU A 167 15.13 0.51 -14.65
CA LEU A 167 16.11 0.07 -15.66
C LEU A 167 17.31 -0.63 -15.02
N LYS A 168 17.87 -0.05 -13.95
CA LYS A 168 19.02 -0.62 -13.25
C LYS A 168 18.70 -1.97 -12.61
N ASN A 169 17.45 -2.18 -12.21
CA ASN A 169 16.97 -3.43 -11.60
C ASN A 169 16.52 -4.48 -12.63
N GLY A 170 16.73 -4.24 -13.92
CA GLY A 170 16.52 -5.21 -14.99
C GLY A 170 15.24 -5.04 -15.81
N ALA A 171 14.37 -4.08 -15.49
CA ALA A 171 13.18 -3.83 -16.30
C ALA A 171 13.55 -3.28 -17.68
N HIS A 172 12.90 -3.73 -18.75
CA HIS A 172 13.12 -3.21 -20.09
C HIS A 172 12.41 -1.86 -20.29
N ALA A 173 13.05 -0.95 -21.05
CA ALA A 173 12.52 0.39 -21.30
C ALA A 173 11.13 0.36 -21.95
N GLU A 174 10.91 -0.56 -22.88
CA GLU A 174 9.61 -0.73 -23.55
C GLU A 174 8.51 -1.13 -22.57
N ASP A 175 8.79 -2.03 -21.63
CA ASP A 175 7.84 -2.48 -20.61
C ASP A 175 7.50 -1.34 -19.64
N ILE A 176 8.49 -0.51 -19.27
CA ILE A 176 8.26 0.67 -18.44
C ILE A 176 7.32 1.64 -19.14
N ILE A 177 7.57 1.94 -20.43
CA ILE A 177 6.74 2.87 -21.21
C ILE A 177 5.33 2.31 -21.39
N ASN A 178 5.21 1.05 -21.79
CA ASN A 178 3.91 0.40 -21.98
C ASN A 178 3.09 0.38 -20.69
N LYS A 179 3.74 0.11 -19.56
CA LYS A 179 3.08 0.14 -18.25
C LYS A 179 2.62 1.55 -17.88
N GLU A 180 3.47 2.57 -18.00
CA GLU A 180 3.10 3.96 -17.70
C GLU A 180 1.91 4.41 -18.56
N LEU A 181 1.88 4.05 -19.84
CA LEU A 181 0.77 4.38 -20.74
C LEU A 181 -0.52 3.63 -20.35
N SER A 182 -0.43 2.36 -19.96
CA SER A 182 -1.58 1.56 -19.56
C SER A 182 -2.20 2.02 -18.24
N LEU A 183 -1.42 2.69 -17.37
CA LEU A 183 -1.88 3.26 -16.09
C LEU A 183 -2.57 4.63 -16.25
N SER A 184 -2.65 5.15 -17.48
CA SER A 184 -3.34 6.41 -17.76
C SER A 184 -4.81 6.34 -17.37
N GLY A 185 -5.25 7.25 -16.50
CA GLY A 185 -6.61 7.26 -15.95
C GLY A 185 -6.89 6.19 -14.86
N VAL A 186 -5.94 5.30 -14.58
CA VAL A 186 -6.06 4.24 -13.56
C VAL A 186 -5.25 4.60 -12.31
N GLN A 187 -3.97 4.91 -12.47
CA GLN A 187 -3.10 5.29 -11.36
C GLN A 187 -3.15 6.82 -11.16
N ARG A 188 -3.50 7.23 -9.96
CA ARG A 188 -3.66 8.63 -9.54
C ARG A 188 -2.87 8.86 -8.26
N PRO A 189 -1.63 9.37 -8.36
CA PRO A 189 -0.79 9.59 -7.19
C PRO A 189 -1.50 10.41 -6.12
N LEU A 190 -1.22 10.06 -4.86
CA LEU A 190 -1.76 10.77 -3.71
C LEU A 190 -1.22 12.21 -3.64
N ASP A 191 -2.10 13.11 -3.27
CA ASP A 191 -1.71 14.46 -2.87
C ASP A 191 -1.07 14.41 -1.46
N ALA A 192 0.19 14.83 -1.36
CA ALA A 192 0.90 14.87 -0.09
C ALA A 192 0.28 15.86 0.91
N ASP A 193 -0.34 16.95 0.42
CA ASP A 193 -0.99 17.93 1.29
C ASP A 193 -2.25 17.38 1.93
N LEU A 194 -2.97 16.52 1.22
CA LEU A 194 -4.06 15.77 1.81
C LEU A 194 -3.61 15.03 3.07
N LEU A 195 -2.51 14.29 3.00
CA LEU A 195 -2.00 13.53 4.15
C LEU A 195 -1.50 14.44 5.28
N ARG A 196 -0.91 15.59 4.94
CA ARG A 196 -0.46 16.59 5.94
C ARG A 196 -1.63 17.18 6.73
N CYS A 197 -2.82 17.29 6.14
CA CYS A 197 -4.03 17.73 6.86
C CYS A 197 -4.39 16.80 8.04
N PHE A 198 -4.01 15.52 7.97
CA PHE A 198 -4.15 14.54 9.05
C PHE A 198 -2.91 14.44 9.96
N GLY A 199 -1.97 15.38 9.86
CA GLY A 199 -0.75 15.36 10.66
C GLY A 199 0.28 14.32 10.24
N ALA A 200 0.19 13.79 9.01
CA ALA A 200 1.09 12.76 8.50
C ALA A 200 2.56 13.17 8.58
N LYS A 201 3.40 12.26 9.07
CA LYS A 201 4.85 12.40 9.13
C LYS A 201 5.48 11.49 8.09
N GLN A 202 6.33 12.04 7.25
CA GLN A 202 7.02 11.27 6.21
C GLN A 202 8.21 10.52 6.81
N PHE A 203 8.31 9.20 6.56
CA PHE A 203 9.44 8.37 6.99
C PHE A 203 10.28 7.83 5.83
N PHE A 204 9.75 7.84 4.60
CA PHE A 204 10.41 7.28 3.42
C PHE A 204 10.15 8.15 2.19
N GLN A 205 11.16 8.23 1.31
CA GLN A 205 11.00 8.71 -0.06
C GLN A 205 12.06 8.12 -0.98
N LEU A 206 11.62 7.57 -2.11
CA LEU A 206 12.49 7.24 -3.24
C LEU A 206 11.75 7.47 -4.56
N GLY A 207 12.27 8.38 -5.36
CA GLY A 207 11.59 8.82 -6.57
C GLY A 207 10.20 9.40 -6.26
N GLU A 208 9.18 8.91 -6.94
CA GLU A 208 7.80 9.33 -6.76
C GLU A 208 7.08 8.61 -5.60
N PHE A 209 7.75 7.65 -4.93
CA PHE A 209 7.15 6.89 -3.83
C PHE A 209 7.53 7.47 -2.48
N LYS A 210 6.53 7.60 -1.62
CA LYS A 210 6.69 8.13 -0.26
C LYS A 210 5.99 7.24 0.76
N GLY A 211 6.53 7.22 1.96
CA GLY A 211 5.93 6.57 3.12
C GLY A 211 5.56 7.58 4.19
N TRP A 212 4.36 7.44 4.75
CA TRP A 212 3.75 8.35 5.72
C TRP A 212 3.18 7.58 6.91
N VAL A 213 3.20 8.21 8.07
CA VAL A 213 2.49 7.74 9.28
C VAL A 213 1.55 8.83 9.74
N ILE A 214 0.29 8.47 9.93
CA ILE A 214 -0.74 9.30 10.57
C ILE A 214 -1.00 8.68 11.94
N GLU A 215 -0.87 9.45 12.99
CA GLU A 215 -1.11 9.03 14.38
C GLU A 215 -2.41 9.65 14.91
N LYS A 216 -3.08 8.96 15.84
CA LYS A 216 -4.26 9.47 16.56
C LYS A 216 -4.05 9.44 18.05
#